data_16b2a6ee5967d127950a4285a40c51e7
#
_entry.id   16b2a6ee5967d127950a4285a40c51e7
#
_cell.length_a   1.000
_cell.length_b   1.000
_cell.length_c   1.000
_cell.angle_alpha   90.00
_cell.angle_beta   90.00
_cell.angle_gamma   90.00
#
_symmetry.space_group_name_H-M   'P 1'
#
loop_
_entity.id
_entity.type
_entity.pdbx_description
1 polymer ?
#
loop_
_entity_poly.entity_id
_entity_poly.type
_entity_poly.pdbx_seq_one_letter_code
_entity_poly.pdbx_strand_id
1 'polypeptide(L)'
;RALDDTILVPWNDLSAAERALENNKGQVAAIITEGIMANMGVIPPRQGYLEGLRELARTNNALFILDETVTGFRIAAGGCQQHYQLDPDISTFGKALGSGLPVAAFVGRAEIMEALAWGGVLHYGTQNASRIGLFAARANLQMLAEDNFAAFRHTWKIGEALVAGLQSVFQETKTPAIVQGVGPMLQ
;
A
#
# COMPACT_ATOMS: atom_id res chain seq x y z
N ARG A 1 19.44 -16.04 -5.57
CA ARG A 1 19.82 -15.58 -4.22
C ARG A 1 18.77 -14.64 -3.62
N ALA A 2 18.27 -13.62 -4.33
CA ALA A 2 17.23 -12.76 -3.77
C ALA A 2 15.91 -13.49 -3.45
N LEU A 3 15.58 -14.54 -4.19
CA LEU A 3 14.41 -15.39 -3.91
C LEU A 3 14.62 -16.33 -2.72
N ASP A 4 15.87 -16.68 -2.43
CA ASP A 4 16.21 -17.57 -1.31
C ASP A 4 16.04 -16.86 0.04
N ASP A 5 16.10 -15.52 0.03
CA ASP A 5 15.95 -14.66 1.22
C ASP A 5 14.51 -14.11 1.36
N THR A 6 13.55 -14.65 0.58
CA THR A 6 12.15 -14.21 0.59
C THR A 6 11.21 -15.36 0.89
N ILE A 7 10.37 -15.19 1.89
CA ILE A 7 9.34 -16.15 2.26
C ILE A 7 8.00 -15.62 1.76
N LEU A 8 7.32 -16.37 0.91
CA LEU A 8 5.99 -16.02 0.41
C LEU A 8 4.92 -16.68 1.29
N VAL A 9 3.94 -15.90 1.69
CA VAL A 9 2.77 -16.37 2.44
C VAL A 9 1.48 -16.01 1.69
N PRO A 10 0.42 -16.85 1.79
CA PRO A 10 -0.86 -16.54 1.15
C PRO A 10 -1.49 -15.28 1.73
N TRP A 11 -2.11 -14.47 0.85
CA TRP A 11 -2.88 -13.30 1.25
C TRP A 11 -4.08 -13.68 2.13
N ASN A 12 -4.34 -12.89 3.15
CA ASN A 12 -5.42 -13.14 4.11
C ASN A 12 -5.28 -14.42 4.95
N ASP A 13 -4.07 -14.98 5.06
CA ASP A 13 -3.74 -16.12 5.93
C ASP A 13 -2.71 -15.70 6.99
N LEU A 14 -3.21 -15.13 8.09
CA LEU A 14 -2.36 -14.70 9.21
C LEU A 14 -1.63 -15.87 9.86
N SER A 15 -2.27 -17.05 9.93
CA SER A 15 -1.64 -18.24 10.49
C SER A 15 -0.47 -18.76 9.66
N ALA A 16 -0.50 -18.56 8.33
CA ALA A 16 0.65 -18.88 7.48
C ALA A 16 1.83 -17.94 7.77
N ALA A 17 1.55 -16.64 7.98
CA ALA A 17 2.57 -15.67 8.36
C ALA A 17 3.20 -16.00 9.72
N GLU A 18 2.39 -16.37 10.69
CA GLU A 18 2.84 -16.81 12.03
C GLU A 18 3.76 -18.02 11.94
N ARG A 19 3.34 -19.09 11.26
CA ARG A 19 4.19 -20.27 11.02
C ARG A 19 5.49 -19.95 10.30
N ALA A 20 5.46 -19.02 9.33
CA ALA A 20 6.65 -18.59 8.60
C ALA A 20 7.67 -17.93 9.54
N LEU A 21 7.21 -17.08 10.46
CA LEU A 21 8.05 -16.44 11.47
C LEU A 21 8.60 -17.43 12.50
N GLU A 22 7.76 -18.36 12.97
CA GLU A 22 8.18 -19.42 13.90
C GLU A 22 9.28 -20.29 13.32
N ASN A 23 9.14 -20.72 12.05
CA ASN A 23 10.11 -21.56 11.35
C ASN A 23 11.42 -20.81 11.04
N ASN A 24 11.41 -19.48 11.05
CA ASN A 24 12.57 -18.63 10.76
C ASN A 24 12.85 -17.64 11.89
N LYS A 25 12.69 -18.08 13.13
CA LYS A 25 12.81 -17.23 14.32
C LYS A 25 14.14 -16.47 14.36
N GLY A 26 14.03 -15.12 14.48
CA GLY A 26 15.18 -14.24 14.55
C GLY A 26 15.93 -14.03 13.22
N GLN A 27 15.41 -14.55 12.09
CA GLN A 27 16.02 -14.40 10.77
C GLN A 27 15.20 -13.47 9.84
N VAL A 28 13.96 -13.15 10.21
CA VAL A 28 13.08 -12.30 9.40
C VAL A 28 13.32 -10.83 9.74
N ALA A 29 13.83 -10.07 8.80
CA ALA A 29 14.10 -8.63 8.96
C ALA A 29 12.84 -7.78 8.85
N ALA A 30 11.90 -8.16 7.99
CA ALA A 30 10.68 -7.39 7.74
C ALA A 30 9.54 -8.26 7.20
N ILE A 31 8.32 -7.81 7.45
CA ILE A 31 7.11 -8.22 6.73
C ILE A 31 6.75 -7.09 5.78
N ILE A 32 6.66 -7.36 4.47
CA ILE A 32 6.20 -6.40 3.46
C ILE A 32 4.89 -6.87 2.86
N THR A 33 3.91 -5.97 2.76
CA THR A 33 2.60 -6.25 2.18
C THR A 33 1.97 -5.02 1.55
N GLU A 34 1.09 -5.20 0.56
CA GLU A 34 0.15 -4.17 0.16
C GLU A 34 -0.97 -4.06 1.23
N GLY A 35 -1.65 -2.91 1.32
CA GLY A 35 -2.85 -2.77 2.16
C GLY A 35 -4.11 -3.34 1.50
N ILE A 36 -4.13 -3.36 0.17
CA ILE A 36 -5.13 -4.01 -0.69
C ILE A 36 -4.34 -4.69 -1.79
N MET A 37 -4.57 -5.97 -2.02
CA MET A 37 -3.87 -6.71 -3.09
C MET A 37 -4.36 -6.24 -4.46
N ALA A 38 -3.72 -5.20 -5.01
CA ALA A 38 -4.24 -4.45 -6.13
C ALA A 38 -4.24 -5.23 -7.45
N ASN A 39 -3.10 -5.86 -7.79
CA ASN A 39 -2.91 -6.47 -9.11
C ASN A 39 -3.51 -7.88 -9.26
N MET A 40 -4.03 -8.45 -8.17
CA MET A 40 -4.56 -9.82 -8.13
C MET A 40 -6.07 -9.85 -7.94
N GLY A 41 -6.77 -8.81 -8.37
CA GLY A 41 -8.22 -8.75 -8.28
C GLY A 41 -8.76 -7.71 -7.31
N VAL A 42 -7.96 -6.75 -6.90
CA VAL A 42 -8.32 -5.72 -5.90
C VAL A 42 -8.94 -6.35 -4.65
N ILE A 43 -8.23 -7.31 -4.07
CA ILE A 43 -8.71 -8.08 -2.92
C ILE A 43 -8.44 -7.32 -1.62
N PRO A 44 -9.49 -6.91 -0.88
CA PRO A 44 -9.31 -6.25 0.41
C PRO A 44 -8.75 -7.21 1.47
N PRO A 45 -8.10 -6.69 2.51
CA PRO A 45 -7.71 -7.48 3.65
C PRO A 45 -8.95 -7.94 4.42
N ARG A 46 -8.91 -9.15 4.98
CA ARG A 46 -9.88 -9.57 5.99
C ARG A 46 -9.70 -8.75 7.25
N GLN A 47 -10.77 -8.60 8.00
CA GLN A 47 -10.73 -7.89 9.28
C GLN A 47 -9.65 -8.48 10.20
N GLY A 48 -8.79 -7.62 10.74
CA GLY A 48 -7.71 -7.98 11.65
C GLY A 48 -6.44 -8.52 10.97
N TYR A 49 -6.43 -8.70 9.64
CA TYR A 49 -5.28 -9.30 8.95
C TYR A 49 -4.05 -8.38 8.96
N LEU A 50 -4.21 -7.11 8.59
CA LEU A 50 -3.10 -6.16 8.53
C LEU A 50 -2.59 -5.80 9.93
N GLU A 51 -3.49 -5.62 10.87
CA GLU A 51 -3.17 -5.40 12.28
C GLU A 51 -2.43 -6.60 12.87
N GLY A 52 -2.86 -7.81 12.50
CA GLY A 52 -2.19 -9.04 12.89
C GLY A 52 -0.78 -9.16 12.32
N LEU A 53 -0.56 -8.82 11.04
CA LEU A 53 0.78 -8.79 10.44
C LEU A 53 1.69 -7.76 11.13
N ARG A 54 1.17 -6.58 11.45
CA ARG A 54 1.91 -5.56 12.20
C ARG A 54 2.31 -6.07 13.58
N GLU A 55 1.40 -6.71 14.29
CA GLU A 55 1.69 -7.26 15.62
C GLU A 55 2.69 -8.42 15.55
N LEU A 56 2.58 -9.29 14.55
CA LEU A 56 3.56 -10.34 14.29
C LEU A 56 4.96 -9.76 14.01
N ALA A 57 5.06 -8.71 13.20
CA ALA A 57 6.32 -8.03 12.95
C ALA A 57 6.91 -7.50 14.27
N ARG A 58 6.13 -6.76 15.05
CA ARG A 58 6.54 -6.18 16.33
C ARG A 58 7.05 -7.24 17.33
N THR A 59 6.31 -8.32 17.49
CA THR A 59 6.63 -9.38 18.47
C THR A 59 7.84 -10.22 18.06
N ASN A 60 8.18 -10.25 16.76
CA ASN A 60 9.34 -10.95 16.23
C ASN A 60 10.54 -10.03 15.96
N ASN A 61 10.48 -8.76 16.40
CA ASN A 61 11.52 -7.76 16.19
C ASN A 61 11.88 -7.56 14.70
N ALA A 62 10.85 -7.65 13.85
CA ALA A 62 10.91 -7.39 12.42
C ALA A 62 10.21 -6.07 12.08
N LEU A 63 10.58 -5.42 10.98
CA LEU A 63 9.90 -4.23 10.51
C LEU A 63 8.58 -4.59 9.81
N PHE A 64 7.57 -3.72 9.95
CA PHE A 64 6.35 -3.79 9.15
C PHE A 64 6.41 -2.74 8.03
N ILE A 65 6.47 -3.20 6.79
CA ILE A 65 6.59 -2.36 5.60
C ILE A 65 5.26 -2.42 4.82
N LEU A 66 4.65 -1.26 4.62
CA LEU A 66 3.42 -1.14 3.84
C LEU A 66 3.73 -0.63 2.43
N ASP A 67 3.44 -1.44 1.41
CA ASP A 67 3.55 -1.02 0.02
C ASP A 67 2.29 -0.25 -0.41
N GLU A 68 2.43 1.07 -0.43
CA GLU A 68 1.41 2.01 -0.86
C GLU A 68 1.61 2.47 -2.32
N THR A 69 2.39 1.71 -3.11
CA THR A 69 2.66 2.09 -4.51
C THR A 69 1.38 2.25 -5.34
N VAL A 70 0.35 1.45 -5.05
CA VAL A 70 -0.96 1.55 -5.74
C VAL A 70 -1.98 2.32 -4.90
N THR A 71 -2.00 2.07 -3.61
CA THR A 71 -3.03 2.57 -2.68
C THR A 71 -2.78 3.98 -2.17
N GLY A 72 -1.50 4.38 -2.08
CA GLY A 72 -1.11 5.71 -1.64
C GLY A 72 -1.66 6.80 -2.53
N PHE A 73 -2.25 7.82 -1.94
CA PHE A 73 -2.93 8.93 -2.63
C PHE A 73 -4.05 8.48 -3.59
N ARG A 74 -4.60 7.26 -3.36
CA ARG A 74 -5.69 6.71 -4.17
C ARG A 74 -6.96 6.50 -3.35
N ILE A 75 -6.90 5.78 -2.25
CA ILE A 75 -8.08 5.52 -1.40
C ILE A 75 -8.29 6.59 -0.32
N ALA A 76 -7.23 7.23 0.11
CA ALA A 76 -7.23 8.35 1.05
C ALA A 76 -5.95 9.17 0.85
N ALA A 77 -5.88 10.34 1.45
CA ALA A 77 -4.67 11.18 1.44
C ALA A 77 -3.44 10.45 2.03
N GLY A 78 -3.64 9.70 3.10
CA GLY A 78 -2.61 8.85 3.70
C GLY A 78 -2.69 7.38 3.26
N GLY A 79 -3.37 7.06 2.15
CA GLY A 79 -3.42 5.68 1.62
C GLY A 79 -4.12 4.68 2.53
N CYS A 80 -3.68 3.42 2.47
CA CYS A 80 -4.17 2.32 3.29
C CYS A 80 -3.85 2.51 4.78
N GLN A 81 -2.69 3.09 5.10
CA GLN A 81 -2.35 3.33 6.51
C GLN A 81 -3.37 4.25 7.18
N GLN A 82 -3.87 5.28 6.50
CA GLN A 82 -4.96 6.11 7.01
C GLN A 82 -6.29 5.36 7.01
N HIS A 83 -6.62 4.67 5.93
CA HIS A 83 -7.92 4.00 5.77
C HIS A 83 -8.13 2.88 6.79
N TYR A 84 -7.10 2.06 7.03
CA TYR A 84 -7.13 0.96 8.00
C TYR A 84 -6.52 1.30 9.35
N GLN A 85 -6.14 2.56 9.59
CA GLN A 85 -5.54 3.04 10.84
C GLN A 85 -4.27 2.25 11.23
N LEU A 86 -3.42 1.97 10.26
CA LEU A 86 -2.17 1.27 10.44
C LEU A 86 -1.03 2.24 10.77
N ASP A 87 -0.02 1.74 11.46
CA ASP A 87 1.21 2.46 11.80
C ASP A 87 2.42 1.63 11.32
N PRO A 88 2.74 1.66 10.01
CA PRO A 88 3.89 0.94 9.47
C PRO A 88 5.21 1.58 9.89
N ASP A 89 6.27 0.78 9.95
CA ASP A 89 7.63 1.25 10.18
C ASP A 89 8.18 1.96 8.95
N ILE A 90 7.84 1.46 7.76
CA ILE A 90 8.19 2.05 6.46
C ILE A 90 6.96 1.94 5.53
N SER A 91 6.75 2.98 4.72
CA SER A 91 5.78 2.95 3.61
C SER A 91 6.45 3.33 2.30
N THR A 92 6.08 2.65 1.20
CA THR A 92 6.57 2.96 -0.15
C THR A 92 5.46 3.59 -0.99
N PHE A 93 5.80 4.57 -1.80
CA PHE A 93 4.87 5.33 -2.64
C PHE A 93 5.38 5.44 -4.07
N GLY A 94 4.46 5.49 -5.02
CA GLY A 94 4.74 5.68 -6.44
C GLY A 94 3.48 6.07 -7.19
N LYS A 95 3.40 5.71 -8.45
CA LYS A 95 2.20 5.87 -9.31
C LYS A 95 1.46 7.21 -9.12
N ALA A 96 0.38 7.21 -8.30
CA ALA A 96 -0.43 8.40 -8.04
C ALA A 96 0.38 9.57 -7.47
N LEU A 97 1.45 9.32 -6.72
CA LEU A 97 2.36 10.37 -6.23
C LEU A 97 2.85 11.27 -7.37
N GLY A 98 3.30 10.67 -8.46
CA GLY A 98 3.88 11.39 -9.61
C GLY A 98 2.86 11.85 -10.65
N SER A 99 1.60 11.45 -10.53
CA SER A 99 0.54 11.79 -11.51
C SER A 99 0.96 11.58 -12.98
N GLY A 100 1.64 10.45 -13.26
CA GLY A 100 2.13 10.09 -14.59
C GLY A 100 3.61 10.37 -14.84
N LEU A 101 4.29 11.11 -13.98
CA LEU A 101 5.74 11.29 -14.05
C LEU A 101 6.48 10.29 -13.14
N PRO A 102 7.73 9.89 -13.51
CA PRO A 102 8.50 8.91 -12.77
C PRO A 102 9.02 9.51 -11.46
N VAL A 103 8.30 9.25 -10.38
CA VAL A 103 8.72 9.56 -9.02
C VAL A 103 8.22 8.46 -8.10
N ALA A 104 9.07 8.07 -7.18
CA ALA A 104 8.76 7.17 -6.10
C ALA A 104 9.39 7.70 -4.81
N ALA A 105 8.83 7.30 -3.69
CA ALA A 105 9.35 7.65 -2.38
C ALA A 105 9.17 6.47 -1.43
N PHE A 106 10.00 6.40 -0.43
CA PHE A 106 9.74 5.63 0.77
C PHE A 106 9.96 6.53 1.98
N VAL A 107 9.16 6.33 2.98
CA VAL A 107 9.17 7.09 4.22
C VAL A 107 9.07 6.13 5.38
N GLY A 108 9.62 6.50 6.52
CA GLY A 108 9.58 5.66 7.71
C GLY A 108 9.87 6.45 8.96
N ARG A 109 9.90 5.75 10.08
CA ARG A 109 10.26 6.34 11.36
C ARG A 109 11.67 6.91 11.32
N ALA A 110 11.89 8.03 12.01
CA ALA A 110 13.15 8.76 11.97
C ALA A 110 14.36 7.86 12.33
N GLU A 111 14.21 7.05 13.38
CA GLU A 111 15.26 6.14 13.84
C GLU A 111 15.66 5.08 12.81
N ILE A 112 14.74 4.66 11.94
CA ILE A 112 15.03 3.73 10.85
C ILE A 112 15.67 4.47 9.68
N MET A 113 15.16 5.67 9.37
CA MET A 113 15.64 6.47 8.25
C MET A 113 17.02 7.08 8.48
N GLU A 114 17.46 7.22 9.73
CA GLU A 114 18.83 7.65 10.08
C GLU A 114 19.91 6.75 9.49
N ALA A 115 19.62 5.46 9.22
CA ALA A 115 20.55 4.56 8.55
C ALA A 115 20.97 5.06 7.15
N LEU A 116 20.13 5.85 6.48
CA LEU A 116 20.44 6.47 5.19
C LEU A 116 21.34 7.71 5.36
N ALA A 117 21.08 8.50 6.40
CA ALA A 117 21.79 9.76 6.64
C ALA A 117 23.26 9.55 7.00
N TRP A 118 23.58 8.48 7.73
CA TRP A 118 24.92 8.21 8.24
C TRP A 118 25.67 7.11 7.49
N GLY A 119 25.20 6.72 6.29
CA GLY A 119 25.88 5.81 5.40
C GLY A 119 25.81 4.33 5.81
N GLY A 120 24.92 3.97 6.73
CA GLY A 120 24.62 2.57 7.06
C GLY A 120 23.99 1.81 5.89
N VAL A 121 23.13 2.51 5.13
CA VAL A 121 22.53 2.03 3.90
C VAL A 121 22.79 3.02 2.78
N LEU A 122 23.36 2.53 1.68
CA LEU A 122 23.66 3.36 0.52
C LEU A 122 22.38 3.60 -0.31
N HIS A 123 22.03 4.86 -0.49
CA HIS A 123 20.89 5.26 -1.30
C HIS A 123 21.30 6.35 -2.30
N TYR A 124 21.72 5.94 -3.51
CA TYR A 124 21.94 6.87 -4.60
C TYR A 124 21.44 6.35 -5.93
N GLY A 125 21.22 7.31 -6.82
CA GLY A 125 20.83 7.07 -8.20
C GLY A 125 20.75 8.40 -8.93
N THR A 126 21.17 8.40 -10.19
CA THR A 126 21.21 9.61 -11.02
C THR A 126 19.85 10.33 -11.10
N GLN A 127 18.76 9.58 -11.01
CA GLN A 127 17.39 10.11 -11.08
C GLN A 127 16.77 10.40 -9.71
N ASN A 128 17.48 10.10 -8.64
CA ASN A 128 16.99 10.38 -7.29
C ASN A 128 16.80 11.89 -7.12
N ALA A 129 15.68 12.29 -6.54
CA ALA A 129 15.27 13.67 -6.39
C ALA A 129 15.21 14.45 -7.73
N SER A 130 14.88 13.78 -8.84
CA SER A 130 14.63 14.44 -10.13
C SER A 130 13.67 15.61 -9.95
N ARG A 131 14.11 16.82 -10.35
CA ARG A 131 13.33 18.04 -10.16
C ARG A 131 11.95 17.97 -10.80
N ILE A 132 11.85 17.39 -12.00
CA ILE A 132 10.58 17.26 -12.71
C ILE A 132 9.61 16.37 -11.91
N GLY A 133 10.06 15.21 -11.44
CA GLY A 133 9.27 14.33 -10.60
C GLY A 133 8.83 14.99 -9.29
N LEU A 134 9.75 15.70 -8.62
CA LEU A 134 9.43 16.39 -7.35
C LEU A 134 8.43 17.54 -7.55
N PHE A 135 8.56 18.33 -8.63
CA PHE A 135 7.60 19.38 -8.92
C PHE A 135 6.22 18.80 -9.24
N ALA A 136 6.15 17.70 -10.00
CA ALA A 136 4.89 17.03 -10.30
C ALA A 136 4.24 16.46 -9.02
N ALA A 137 5.01 15.76 -8.20
CA ALA A 137 4.52 15.25 -6.92
C ALA A 137 3.99 16.38 -6.03
N ARG A 138 4.74 17.47 -5.90
CA ARG A 138 4.30 18.63 -5.12
C ARG A 138 2.98 19.22 -5.65
N ALA A 139 2.90 19.48 -6.95
CA ALA A 139 1.68 20.05 -7.56
C ALA A 139 0.48 19.11 -7.38
N ASN A 140 0.68 17.81 -7.61
CA ASN A 140 -0.36 16.81 -7.42
C ASN A 140 -0.84 16.75 -5.97
N LEU A 141 0.07 16.70 -5.00
CA LEU A 141 -0.29 16.66 -3.58
C LEU A 141 -1.02 17.94 -3.13
N GLN A 142 -0.62 19.10 -3.66
CA GLN A 142 -1.33 20.36 -3.42
C GLN A 142 -2.76 20.31 -3.94
N MET A 143 -2.98 19.86 -5.19
CA MET A 143 -4.32 19.68 -5.77
C MET A 143 -5.18 18.70 -4.97
N LEU A 144 -4.60 17.57 -4.58
CA LEU A 144 -5.32 16.55 -3.79
C LEU A 144 -5.74 17.07 -2.40
N ALA A 145 -5.00 18.04 -1.84
CA ALA A 145 -5.31 18.66 -0.56
C ALA A 145 -6.38 19.77 -0.65
N GLU A 146 -6.70 20.25 -1.85
CA GLU A 146 -7.70 21.30 -2.06
C GLU A 146 -9.08 20.88 -1.52
N ASP A 147 -9.87 21.86 -1.09
CA ASP A 147 -11.23 21.70 -0.58
C ASP A 147 -11.36 20.59 0.47
N ASN A 148 -10.38 20.53 1.37
CA ASN A 148 -10.32 19.51 2.43
C ASN A 148 -10.40 18.09 1.85
N PHE A 149 -9.52 17.80 0.87
CA PHE A 149 -9.43 16.50 0.21
C PHE A 149 -10.70 16.07 -0.55
N ALA A 150 -11.39 17.00 -1.17
CA ALA A 150 -12.64 16.75 -1.90
C ALA A 150 -12.48 15.72 -3.04
N ALA A 151 -11.31 15.66 -3.66
CA ALA A 151 -11.02 14.69 -4.72
C ALA A 151 -11.22 13.25 -4.28
N PHE A 152 -10.78 12.89 -3.06
CA PHE A 152 -10.99 11.53 -2.54
C PHE A 152 -12.47 11.22 -2.29
N ARG A 153 -13.22 12.14 -1.70
CA ARG A 153 -14.66 11.96 -1.50
C ARG A 153 -15.40 11.78 -2.83
N HIS A 154 -15.00 12.54 -3.84
CA HIS A 154 -15.59 12.44 -5.17
C HIS A 154 -15.30 11.09 -5.83
N THR A 155 -14.05 10.63 -5.83
CA THR A 155 -13.66 9.34 -6.43
C THR A 155 -14.29 8.14 -5.70
N TRP A 156 -14.46 8.22 -4.38
CA TRP A 156 -15.20 7.21 -3.61
C TRP A 156 -16.65 7.12 -4.06
N LYS A 157 -17.34 8.26 -4.14
CA LYS A 157 -18.74 8.30 -4.62
C LYS A 157 -18.90 7.70 -6.02
N ILE A 158 -17.97 8.01 -6.93
CA ILE A 158 -17.97 7.42 -8.28
C ILE A 158 -17.74 5.91 -8.21
N GLY A 159 -16.77 5.45 -7.43
CA GLY A 159 -16.49 4.03 -7.26
C GLY A 159 -17.69 3.24 -6.75
N GLU A 160 -18.33 3.73 -5.70
CA GLU A 160 -19.56 3.12 -5.14
C GLU A 160 -20.70 3.06 -6.17
N ALA A 161 -20.92 4.14 -6.91
CA ALA A 161 -21.94 4.17 -7.95
C ALA A 161 -21.63 3.19 -9.09
N LEU A 162 -20.36 3.06 -9.47
CA LEU A 162 -19.93 2.13 -10.52
C LEU A 162 -20.11 0.67 -10.07
N VAL A 163 -19.73 0.33 -8.83
CA VAL A 163 -19.97 -1.01 -8.27
C VAL A 163 -21.46 -1.35 -8.29
N ALA A 164 -22.31 -0.47 -7.78
CA ALA A 164 -23.75 -0.69 -7.75
C ALA A 164 -24.35 -0.87 -9.16
N GLY A 165 -23.93 -0.03 -10.11
CA GLY A 165 -24.37 -0.10 -11.50
C GLY A 165 -23.96 -1.41 -12.19
N LEU A 166 -22.70 -1.83 -12.03
CA LEU A 166 -22.22 -3.08 -12.61
C LEU A 166 -22.90 -4.29 -12.00
N GLN A 167 -23.12 -4.31 -10.69
CA GLN A 167 -23.85 -5.37 -10.01
C GLN A 167 -25.29 -5.50 -10.54
N SER A 168 -26.00 -4.38 -10.75
CA SER A 168 -27.36 -4.37 -11.36
C SER A 168 -27.33 -4.98 -12.76
N VAL A 169 -26.41 -4.53 -13.61
CA VAL A 169 -26.24 -5.07 -14.97
C VAL A 169 -25.98 -6.58 -14.96
N PHE A 170 -25.10 -7.07 -14.10
CA PHE A 170 -24.79 -8.50 -14.01
C PHE A 170 -26.01 -9.32 -13.54
N GLN A 171 -26.82 -8.79 -12.62
CA GLN A 171 -28.06 -9.42 -12.20
C GLN A 171 -29.10 -9.46 -13.32
N GLU A 172 -29.34 -8.33 -14.00
CA GLU A 172 -30.31 -8.20 -15.08
C GLU A 172 -29.96 -9.09 -16.29
N THR A 173 -28.67 -9.13 -16.65
CA THR A 173 -28.18 -9.93 -17.79
C THR A 173 -27.88 -11.38 -17.42
N LYS A 174 -28.00 -11.75 -16.14
CA LYS A 174 -27.59 -13.06 -15.59
C LYS A 174 -26.14 -13.42 -15.94
N THR A 175 -25.27 -12.40 -16.02
CA THR A 175 -23.84 -12.60 -16.27
C THR A 175 -23.16 -13.15 -15.01
N PRO A 176 -22.43 -14.29 -15.09
CA PRO A 176 -21.75 -14.86 -13.94
C PRO A 176 -20.45 -14.11 -13.65
N ALA A 177 -20.57 -12.89 -13.12
CA ALA A 177 -19.46 -12.03 -12.79
C ALA A 177 -19.66 -11.39 -11.39
N ILE A 178 -18.56 -10.98 -10.80
CA ILE A 178 -18.55 -10.23 -9.54
C ILE A 178 -17.79 -8.92 -9.74
N VAL A 179 -18.20 -7.90 -9.01
CA VAL A 179 -17.41 -6.66 -8.87
C VAL A 179 -16.89 -6.63 -7.45
N GLN A 180 -15.60 -6.44 -7.30
CA GLN A 180 -14.98 -6.28 -5.99
C GLN A 180 -14.04 -5.09 -5.96
N GLY A 181 -13.73 -4.60 -4.77
CA GLY A 181 -12.81 -3.49 -4.61
C GLY A 181 -13.04 -2.68 -3.33
N VAL A 182 -12.32 -1.58 -3.22
CA VAL A 182 -12.40 -0.63 -2.11
C VAL A 182 -12.45 0.78 -2.67
N GLY A 183 -13.57 1.47 -2.49
CA GLY A 183 -13.75 2.84 -2.98
C GLY A 183 -13.45 2.98 -4.46
N PRO A 184 -12.46 3.80 -4.86
CA PRO A 184 -12.12 4.03 -6.28
C PRO A 184 -11.25 2.92 -6.90
N MET A 185 -10.93 1.88 -6.18
CA MET A 185 -10.18 0.71 -6.66
C MET A 185 -11.13 -0.45 -6.86
N LEU A 186 -11.35 -0.83 -8.12
CA LEU A 186 -12.32 -1.87 -8.51
C LEU A 186 -11.72 -2.80 -9.54
N GLN A 187 -12.25 -4.02 -9.57
CA GLN A 187 -12.06 -4.98 -10.65
C GLN A 187 -13.30 -5.85 -10.83
#